data_060b0cb0238f1f5b51f25b58c61cc346
#
_entry.id   060b0cb0238f1f5b51f25b58c61cc346
#
_cell.length_a   1.000
_cell.length_b   1.000
_cell.length_c   1.000
_cell.angle_alpha   90.00
_cell.angle_beta   90.00
_cell.angle_gamma   90.00
#
_symmetry.space_group_name_H-M   'P 1'
#
loop_
_entity.id
_entity.type
_entity.pdbx_description
1 polymer ?
#
loop_
_entity_poly.entity_id
_entity_poly.type
_entity_poly.pdbx_seq_one_letter_code
_entity_poly.pdbx_strand_id
1 'polypeptide(L)'
;MDTSPNKEAGLKGLKTIRTILEPHWVISSIRHPLWNNFWVAYERNYLWFFQFAKILEEATRIPGSEQVIPRLGIPEEYANAFSELDFALRFDLSGIPCRFVPRASTPTPDLMIEHGNKKTLIEITSLNSSEQDRIELETMNWLLYQQSRYHCYGGGSLYMDDPNPSDLSEQVRQTAEDAFREALDSNGLSHRNIRGVFDFYVAPHERADLVPEKWRGHFQVSSRTPLPVKDKLARKIDCKTDRQLNSDESSILVVYDRIISSEVFKELSKDHDIAVKVATLPNLAAVVLIHTITHPFAVNNIEPKTETGWDLTVISHKLPNGEAEEILTWENSEEKGHSDTIRLLKECLTGFPLNLARLFER
;
A
#
# COMPACT_ATOMS: atom_id res chain seq x y z
N MET A 1 6.43 15.71 -29.68
CA MET A 1 6.63 15.57 -28.22
C MET A 1 5.42 16.20 -27.56
N ASP A 2 4.72 15.43 -26.77
CA ASP A 2 3.54 15.93 -26.04
C ASP A 2 4.02 16.85 -24.90
N THR A 3 3.73 18.15 -25.02
CA THR A 3 4.07 19.21 -24.05
C THR A 3 2.88 19.51 -23.13
N SER A 4 2.15 18.47 -22.70
CA SER A 4 1.02 18.68 -21.80
C SER A 4 1.48 19.27 -20.46
N PRO A 5 0.71 20.18 -19.83
CA PRO A 5 1.03 20.75 -18.50
C PRO A 5 1.32 19.67 -17.44
N ASN A 6 0.68 18.54 -17.55
CA ASN A 6 0.89 17.40 -16.66
C ASN A 6 2.29 16.80 -16.76
N LYS A 7 2.88 16.81 -17.97
CA LYS A 7 4.24 16.31 -18.18
C LYS A 7 5.28 17.21 -17.52
N GLU A 8 5.12 18.53 -17.66
CA GLU A 8 6.03 19.50 -17.05
C GLU A 8 5.98 19.42 -15.51
N ALA A 9 4.77 19.41 -14.94
CA ALA A 9 4.57 19.24 -13.51
C ALA A 9 5.18 17.92 -13.01
N GLY A 10 4.96 16.83 -13.73
CA GLY A 10 5.50 15.52 -13.39
C GLY A 10 7.03 15.47 -13.46
N LEU A 11 7.66 16.08 -14.46
CA LEU A 11 9.13 16.15 -14.55
C LEU A 11 9.72 16.99 -13.40
N LYS A 12 9.04 18.07 -12.99
CA LYS A 12 9.42 18.84 -11.80
C LYS A 12 9.31 17.97 -10.55
N GLY A 13 8.20 17.24 -10.39
CA GLY A 13 8.01 16.30 -9.29
C GLY A 13 9.09 15.22 -9.24
N LEU A 14 9.45 14.64 -10.38
CA LEU A 14 10.54 13.64 -10.45
C LEU A 14 11.88 14.22 -9.98
N LYS A 15 12.16 15.49 -10.30
CA LYS A 15 13.37 16.17 -9.81
C LYS A 15 13.34 16.32 -8.29
N THR A 16 12.21 16.70 -7.71
CA THR A 16 12.00 16.78 -6.26
C THR A 16 12.20 15.41 -5.59
N ILE A 17 11.56 14.37 -6.12
CA ILE A 17 11.73 12.99 -5.61
C ILE A 17 13.20 12.59 -5.57
N ARG A 18 13.93 12.86 -6.65
CA ARG A 18 15.38 12.57 -6.73
C ARG A 18 16.20 13.33 -5.70
N THR A 19 15.79 14.52 -5.32
CA THR A 19 16.49 15.33 -4.30
C THR A 19 16.24 14.78 -2.90
N ILE A 20 15.04 14.29 -2.62
CA ILE A 20 14.65 13.82 -1.27
C ILE A 20 15.11 12.38 -1.02
N LEU A 21 14.99 11.51 -2.02
CA LEU A 21 15.22 10.07 -1.85
C LEU A 21 16.60 9.59 -2.34
N GLU A 22 17.43 10.45 -2.90
CA GLU A 22 18.66 10.08 -3.60
C GLU A 22 18.54 9.00 -4.70
N PRO A 23 19.15 9.18 -5.88
CA PRO A 23 18.63 8.60 -7.13
C PRO A 23 18.91 7.13 -7.42
N HIS A 24 19.62 6.40 -6.56
CA HIS A 24 20.14 5.07 -6.95
C HIS A 24 19.14 3.91 -6.80
N TRP A 25 18.15 4.06 -5.96
CA TRP A 25 17.31 2.96 -5.53
C TRP A 25 16.23 2.53 -6.54
N VAL A 26 15.65 3.46 -7.31
CA VAL A 26 14.58 3.10 -8.27
C VAL A 26 15.13 2.39 -9.49
N ILE A 27 16.30 2.82 -9.97
CA ILE A 27 16.88 2.32 -11.22
C ILE A 27 17.61 1.00 -10.98
N SER A 28 18.12 0.79 -9.78
CA SER A 28 18.96 -0.36 -9.45
C SER A 28 18.21 -1.61 -8.99
N SER A 29 16.94 -1.53 -8.68
CA SER A 29 16.21 -2.67 -8.11
C SER A 29 14.79 -2.83 -8.64
N ILE A 30 14.62 -3.75 -9.59
CA ILE A 30 13.31 -4.32 -9.99
C ILE A 30 12.51 -4.82 -8.78
N ARG A 31 13.18 -5.17 -7.71
CA ARG A 31 12.59 -5.65 -6.45
C ARG A 31 11.89 -4.57 -5.66
N HIS A 32 12.18 -3.31 -5.97
CA HIS A 32 11.59 -2.21 -5.22
C HIS A 32 10.09 -2.04 -5.56
N PRO A 33 9.19 -1.96 -4.57
CA PRO A 33 7.75 -1.84 -4.81
C PRO A 33 7.34 -0.63 -5.67
N LEU A 34 8.08 0.49 -5.55
CA LEU A 34 7.86 1.68 -6.38
C LEU A 34 8.32 1.54 -7.83
N TRP A 35 9.11 0.51 -8.16
CA TRP A 35 9.64 0.37 -9.52
C TRP A 35 8.52 0.37 -10.56
N ASN A 36 7.48 -0.41 -10.32
CA ASN A 36 6.33 -0.48 -11.22
C ASN A 36 5.58 0.87 -11.31
N ASN A 37 5.40 1.54 -10.18
CA ASN A 37 4.73 2.86 -10.15
C ASN A 37 5.53 3.89 -10.95
N PHE A 38 6.85 3.90 -10.82
CA PHE A 38 7.72 4.80 -11.61
C PHE A 38 7.65 4.48 -13.10
N TRP A 39 7.64 3.21 -13.48
CA TRP A 39 7.56 2.79 -14.86
C TRP A 39 6.22 3.18 -15.50
N VAL A 40 5.12 2.85 -14.85
CA VAL A 40 3.77 3.20 -15.30
C VAL A 40 3.58 4.72 -15.33
N ALA A 41 4.10 5.45 -14.34
CA ALA A 41 4.03 6.89 -14.29
C ALA A 41 4.80 7.53 -15.46
N TYR A 42 5.98 7.03 -15.76
CA TYR A 42 6.78 7.51 -16.89
C TYR A 42 6.10 7.29 -18.24
N GLU A 43 5.44 6.17 -18.43
CA GLU A 43 4.74 5.86 -19.67
C GLU A 43 3.37 6.53 -19.82
N ARG A 44 2.61 6.63 -18.74
CA ARG A 44 1.16 6.90 -18.82
C ARG A 44 0.64 7.99 -17.89
N ASN A 45 1.32 8.28 -16.79
CA ASN A 45 0.77 9.17 -15.76
C ASN A 45 1.83 10.04 -15.06
N TYR A 46 2.39 11.00 -15.77
CA TYR A 46 3.35 11.95 -15.19
C TYR A 46 2.83 12.68 -13.93
N LEU A 47 1.53 12.84 -13.79
CA LEU A 47 0.91 13.50 -12.65
C LEU A 47 1.22 12.77 -11.33
N TRP A 48 1.43 11.45 -11.37
CA TRP A 48 1.82 10.68 -10.21
C TRP A 48 3.15 11.17 -9.60
N PHE A 49 4.13 11.53 -10.43
CA PHE A 49 5.40 12.08 -9.93
C PHE A 49 5.20 13.40 -9.18
N PHE A 50 4.30 14.25 -9.68
CA PHE A 50 3.96 15.50 -9.02
C PHE A 50 3.29 15.24 -7.66
N GLN A 51 2.29 14.36 -7.62
CA GLN A 51 1.56 14.01 -6.39
C GLN A 51 2.48 13.37 -5.35
N PHE A 52 3.30 12.41 -5.75
CA PHE A 52 4.24 11.77 -4.85
C PHE A 52 5.31 12.73 -4.32
N ALA A 53 5.80 13.65 -5.16
CA ALA A 53 6.71 14.70 -4.73
C ALA A 53 6.08 15.61 -3.67
N LYS A 54 4.82 16.01 -3.83
CA LYS A 54 4.09 16.81 -2.85
C LYS A 54 3.93 16.10 -1.51
N ILE A 55 3.61 14.82 -1.55
CA ILE A 55 3.54 13.97 -0.35
C ILE A 55 4.89 13.96 0.37
N LEU A 56 5.99 13.74 -0.36
CA LEU A 56 7.33 13.72 0.22
C LEU A 56 7.75 15.09 0.78
N GLU A 57 7.50 16.17 0.04
CA GLU A 57 7.79 17.54 0.50
C GLU A 57 7.07 17.85 1.82
N GLU A 58 5.80 17.50 1.94
CA GLU A 58 5.04 17.70 3.17
C GLU A 58 5.57 16.80 4.29
N ALA A 59 5.81 15.52 4.01
CA ALA A 59 6.36 14.58 4.97
C ALA A 59 7.71 15.01 5.55
N THR A 60 8.56 15.70 4.77
CA THR A 60 9.86 16.22 5.30
C THR A 60 9.70 17.27 6.40
N ARG A 61 8.52 17.86 6.57
CA ARG A 61 8.23 18.86 7.60
C ARG A 61 7.83 18.25 8.94
N ILE A 62 7.44 16.99 8.93
CA ILE A 62 7.03 16.27 10.14
C ILE A 62 8.27 15.94 10.97
N PRO A 63 8.35 16.36 12.23
CA PRO A 63 9.52 16.11 13.08
C PRO A 63 9.84 14.61 13.18
N GLY A 64 11.11 14.24 12.97
CA GLY A 64 11.59 12.86 13.01
C GLY A 64 11.47 12.11 11.68
N SER A 65 10.95 12.74 10.63
CA SER A 65 10.81 12.11 9.29
C SER A 65 12.15 11.74 8.64
N GLU A 66 13.25 12.38 9.06
CA GLU A 66 14.60 12.10 8.59
C GLU A 66 15.07 10.66 8.86
N GLN A 67 14.46 9.97 9.81
CA GLN A 67 14.73 8.55 10.07
C GLN A 67 13.81 7.59 9.27
N VAL A 68 12.70 8.09 8.72
CA VAL A 68 11.72 7.27 7.99
C VAL A 68 11.91 7.38 6.47
N ILE A 69 12.12 8.60 5.96
CA ILE A 69 12.25 8.85 4.52
C ILE A 69 13.35 8.00 3.86
N PRO A 70 14.57 7.84 4.41
CA PRO A 70 15.58 6.99 3.78
C PRO A 70 15.17 5.52 3.64
N ARG A 71 14.30 5.04 4.52
CA ARG A 71 13.78 3.67 4.51
C ARG A 71 12.87 3.39 3.32
N LEU A 72 12.31 4.43 2.70
CA LEU A 72 11.58 4.31 1.44
C LEU A 72 12.47 3.79 0.29
N GLY A 73 13.78 3.96 0.37
CA GLY A 73 14.73 3.43 -0.60
C GLY A 73 15.10 1.95 -0.40
N ILE A 74 14.66 1.34 0.70
CA ILE A 74 14.97 -0.05 1.06
C ILE A 74 13.75 -0.91 0.74
N PRO A 75 13.83 -1.85 -0.22
CA PRO A 75 12.67 -2.64 -0.66
C PRO A 75 11.90 -3.31 0.47
N GLU A 76 12.63 -3.89 1.44
CA GLU A 76 12.07 -4.63 2.57
C GLU A 76 11.39 -3.72 3.60
N GLU A 77 11.82 -2.46 3.69
CA GLU A 77 11.29 -1.47 4.63
C GLU A 77 10.26 -0.52 4.01
N TYR A 78 10.21 -0.46 2.67
CA TYR A 78 9.39 0.49 1.94
C TYR A 78 7.93 0.51 2.41
N ALA A 79 7.29 -0.66 2.49
CA ALA A 79 5.87 -0.74 2.82
C ALA A 79 5.57 -0.15 4.21
N ASN A 80 6.41 -0.45 5.20
CA ASN A 80 6.26 0.08 6.55
C ASN A 80 6.56 1.59 6.59
N ALA A 81 7.68 2.02 6.00
CA ALA A 81 8.06 3.43 5.95
C ALA A 81 7.00 4.29 5.23
N PHE A 82 6.45 3.79 4.13
CA PHE A 82 5.37 4.48 3.42
C PHE A 82 4.10 4.57 4.26
N SER A 83 3.72 3.50 4.95
CA SER A 83 2.55 3.50 5.85
C SER A 83 2.73 4.46 7.03
N GLU A 84 3.92 4.51 7.61
CA GLU A 84 4.26 5.46 8.68
C GLU A 84 4.13 6.91 8.19
N LEU A 85 4.66 7.23 7.01
CA LEU A 85 4.57 8.58 6.41
C LEU A 85 3.13 8.93 6.03
N ASP A 86 2.40 8.01 5.39
CA ASP A 86 1.00 8.24 5.01
C ASP A 86 0.14 8.55 6.25
N PHE A 87 0.30 7.76 7.31
CA PHE A 87 -0.50 7.97 8.52
C PHE A 87 -0.13 9.26 9.26
N ALA A 88 1.16 9.61 9.30
CA ALA A 88 1.62 10.88 9.88
C ALA A 88 1.05 12.08 9.10
N LEU A 89 1.03 12.01 7.77
CA LEU A 89 0.45 13.05 6.92
C LEU A 89 -1.04 13.27 7.17
N ARG A 90 -1.80 12.24 7.54
CA ARG A 90 -3.23 12.38 7.85
C ARG A 90 -3.43 13.32 9.04
N PHE A 91 -2.60 13.22 10.08
CA PHE A 91 -2.63 14.11 11.22
C PHE A 91 -2.13 15.50 10.87
N ASP A 92 -0.97 15.60 10.22
CA ASP A 92 -0.36 16.88 9.87
C ASP A 92 -1.27 17.73 8.97
N LEU A 93 -1.81 17.14 7.90
CA LEU A 93 -2.76 17.81 7.00
C LEU A 93 -4.09 18.17 7.66
N SER A 94 -4.44 17.51 8.76
CA SER A 94 -5.60 17.85 9.60
C SER A 94 -5.27 18.92 10.67
N GLY A 95 -4.04 19.42 10.71
CA GLY A 95 -3.58 20.40 11.70
C GLY A 95 -3.38 19.81 13.09
N ILE A 96 -3.25 18.51 13.22
CA ILE A 96 -2.97 17.82 14.48
C ILE A 96 -1.46 17.57 14.55
N PRO A 97 -0.74 18.21 15.51
CA PRO A 97 0.69 18.02 15.64
C PRO A 97 1.05 16.56 15.90
N CYS A 98 1.90 16.02 15.05
CA CYS A 98 2.44 14.68 15.21
C CYS A 98 3.95 14.68 15.02
N ARG A 99 4.62 13.65 15.53
CA ARG A 99 6.05 13.44 15.32
C ARG A 99 6.39 11.95 15.30
N PHE A 100 7.42 11.60 14.57
CA PHE A 100 8.01 10.27 14.65
C PHE A 100 8.77 10.09 15.96
N VAL A 101 8.59 8.93 16.58
CA VAL A 101 9.32 8.59 17.81
C VAL A 101 10.69 8.04 17.42
N PRO A 102 11.78 8.55 18.01
CA PRO A 102 13.11 8.04 17.73
C PRO A 102 13.20 6.53 18.03
N ARG A 103 13.73 5.76 17.08
CA ARG A 103 13.97 4.34 17.30
C ARG A 103 15.02 4.13 18.36
N ALA A 104 14.70 3.27 19.32
CA ALA A 104 15.60 2.88 20.40
C ALA A 104 15.96 1.39 20.29
N SER A 105 16.87 0.93 21.15
CA SER A 105 17.18 -0.51 21.27
C SER A 105 16.01 -1.34 21.80
N THR A 106 15.07 -0.70 22.48
CA THR A 106 13.79 -1.29 22.92
C THR A 106 12.70 -0.96 21.91
N PRO A 107 11.70 -1.83 21.72
CA PRO A 107 10.56 -1.53 20.88
C PRO A 107 9.88 -0.22 21.29
N THR A 108 9.73 0.71 20.34
CA THR A 108 9.08 2.00 20.51
C THR A 108 7.96 2.14 19.50
N PRO A 109 6.86 2.87 19.82
CA PRO A 109 5.84 3.19 18.84
C PRO A 109 6.43 4.06 17.71
N ASP A 110 5.79 4.05 16.55
CA ASP A 110 6.28 4.77 15.37
C ASP A 110 5.99 6.27 15.43
N LEU A 111 4.81 6.65 15.90
CA LEU A 111 4.36 8.04 15.96
C LEU A 111 3.83 8.41 17.35
N MET A 112 3.85 9.70 17.62
CA MET A 112 3.17 10.29 18.76
C MET A 112 2.40 11.52 18.30
N ILE A 113 1.17 11.67 18.77
CA ILE A 113 0.39 12.90 18.68
C ILE A 113 0.25 13.52 20.08
N GLU A 114 0.22 14.84 20.12
CA GLU A 114 0.01 15.59 21.37
C GLU A 114 -1.23 16.47 21.21
N HIS A 115 -2.20 16.32 22.10
CA HIS A 115 -3.39 17.15 22.12
C HIS A 115 -3.70 17.60 23.56
N GLY A 116 -3.58 18.89 23.78
CA GLY A 116 -3.63 19.45 25.15
C GLY A 116 -2.48 18.90 26.00
N ASN A 117 -2.83 18.29 27.13
CA ASN A 117 -1.86 17.65 28.03
C ASN A 117 -1.78 16.12 27.85
N LYS A 118 -2.45 15.59 26.83
CA LYS A 118 -2.48 14.14 26.58
C LYS A 118 -1.55 13.78 25.42
N LYS A 119 -0.91 12.62 25.56
CA LYS A 119 -0.13 11.98 24.51
C LYS A 119 -0.86 10.73 24.04
N THR A 120 -0.82 10.48 22.76
CA THR A 120 -1.29 9.22 22.18
C THR A 120 -0.17 8.62 21.35
N LEU A 121 0.15 7.37 21.63
CA LEU A 121 1.16 6.61 20.93
C LEU A 121 0.52 5.85 19.78
N ILE A 122 1.19 5.80 18.64
CA ILE A 122 0.66 5.14 17.44
C ILE A 122 1.71 4.16 16.94
N GLU A 123 1.30 2.93 16.85
CA GLU A 123 2.07 1.87 16.21
C GLU A 123 1.48 1.56 14.85
N ILE A 124 2.32 1.51 13.82
CA ILE A 124 1.91 1.30 12.44
C ILE A 124 2.55 0.01 11.92
N THR A 125 1.75 -0.84 11.34
CA THR A 125 2.22 -2.12 10.81
C THR A 125 1.44 -2.49 9.54
N SER A 126 1.94 -3.45 8.79
CA SER A 126 1.21 -4.03 7.67
C SER A 126 0.80 -5.47 7.99
N LEU A 127 -0.33 -5.92 7.46
CA LEU A 127 -0.71 -7.35 7.51
C LEU A 127 0.18 -8.22 6.62
N ASN A 128 0.99 -7.60 5.81
CA ASN A 128 1.76 -8.19 4.72
C ASN A 128 3.19 -8.43 5.08
N SER A 129 3.64 -9.20 4.41
CA SER A 129 4.45 -9.85 3.50
C SER A 129 4.92 -11.20 4.03
N SER A 130 4.25 -12.24 3.61
CA SER A 130 4.92 -13.53 3.59
C SER A 130 6.07 -13.42 2.59
N GLU A 131 7.12 -14.19 2.78
CA GLU A 131 8.18 -14.36 1.77
C GLU A 131 7.59 -14.62 0.38
N GLN A 132 6.50 -15.32 0.33
CA GLN A 132 5.72 -15.62 -0.87
C GLN A 132 5.19 -14.35 -1.55
N ASP A 133 4.55 -13.42 -0.81
CA ASP A 133 4.02 -12.16 -1.39
C ASP A 133 5.16 -11.32 -1.99
N ARG A 134 6.32 -11.34 -1.34
CA ARG A 134 7.50 -10.64 -1.83
C ARG A 134 8.01 -11.24 -3.15
N ILE A 135 8.14 -12.57 -3.21
CA ILE A 135 8.63 -13.27 -4.41
C ILE A 135 7.62 -13.09 -5.56
N GLU A 136 6.33 -13.10 -5.26
CA GLU A 136 5.27 -12.86 -6.24
C GLU A 136 5.38 -11.46 -6.84
N LEU A 137 5.52 -10.43 -6.01
CA LEU A 137 5.73 -9.05 -6.46
C LEU A 137 7.01 -8.90 -7.30
N GLU A 138 8.11 -9.51 -6.86
CA GLU A 138 9.37 -9.50 -7.61
C GLU A 138 9.22 -10.16 -8.98
N THR A 139 8.49 -11.28 -9.04
CA THR A 139 8.25 -12.00 -10.31
C THR A 139 7.39 -11.17 -11.25
N MET A 140 6.37 -10.50 -10.74
CA MET A 140 5.53 -9.59 -11.52
C MET A 140 6.31 -8.40 -12.07
N ASN A 141 7.10 -7.74 -11.22
CA ASN A 141 7.92 -6.61 -11.65
C ASN A 141 8.94 -7.05 -12.71
N TRP A 142 9.50 -8.24 -12.56
CA TRP A 142 10.41 -8.80 -13.55
C TRP A 142 9.70 -9.06 -14.90
N LEU A 143 8.48 -9.63 -14.89
CA LEU A 143 7.68 -9.84 -16.10
C LEU A 143 7.41 -8.52 -16.85
N LEU A 144 6.99 -7.49 -16.12
CA LEU A 144 6.74 -6.16 -16.70
C LEU A 144 8.01 -5.54 -17.28
N TYR A 145 9.15 -5.69 -16.61
CA TYR A 145 10.44 -5.24 -17.15
C TYR A 145 10.81 -5.98 -18.44
N GLN A 146 10.64 -7.30 -18.50
CA GLN A 146 10.94 -8.06 -19.71
C GLN A 146 10.02 -7.70 -20.87
N GLN A 147 8.74 -7.43 -20.63
CA GLN A 147 7.83 -6.92 -21.67
C GLN A 147 8.39 -5.66 -22.33
N SER A 148 8.89 -4.72 -21.53
CA SER A 148 9.51 -3.51 -22.05
C SER A 148 10.81 -3.80 -22.80
N ARG A 149 11.70 -4.60 -22.21
CA ARG A 149 12.99 -4.96 -22.79
C ARG A 149 12.87 -5.65 -24.15
N TYR A 150 11.89 -6.53 -24.31
CA TYR A 150 11.61 -7.27 -25.54
C TYR A 150 10.67 -6.52 -26.49
N HIS A 151 10.21 -5.31 -26.14
CA HIS A 151 9.17 -4.60 -26.88
C HIS A 151 7.94 -5.48 -27.17
N CYS A 152 7.52 -6.24 -26.16
CA CYS A 152 6.38 -7.12 -26.23
C CYS A 152 5.23 -6.59 -25.36
N TYR A 153 4.03 -7.05 -25.68
CA TYR A 153 2.82 -6.80 -24.91
C TYR A 153 2.24 -8.13 -24.45
N GLY A 154 1.85 -8.23 -23.20
CA GLY A 154 1.36 -9.49 -22.67
C GLY A 154 0.52 -9.34 -21.41
N GLY A 155 0.00 -10.44 -20.94
CA GLY A 155 -0.74 -10.56 -19.70
C GLY A 155 -1.08 -11.99 -19.37
N GLY A 156 -1.68 -12.21 -18.22
CA GLY A 156 -1.97 -13.56 -17.79
C GLY A 156 -2.34 -13.66 -16.31
N SER A 157 -2.15 -14.83 -15.76
CA SER A 157 -2.33 -15.08 -14.32
C SER A 157 -1.08 -15.73 -13.72
N LEU A 158 -0.82 -15.38 -12.46
CA LEU A 158 0.29 -15.89 -11.66
C LEU A 158 -0.24 -16.29 -10.27
N TYR A 159 0.04 -17.52 -9.86
CA TYR A 159 -0.35 -18.08 -8.58
C TYR A 159 0.87 -18.72 -7.93
N MET A 160 1.42 -18.06 -6.90
CA MET A 160 2.66 -18.50 -6.26
C MET A 160 2.40 -19.29 -4.96
N ASP A 161 1.31 -20.08 -4.91
CA ASP A 161 0.96 -20.90 -3.75
C ASP A 161 1.76 -22.21 -3.73
N ASP A 162 3.00 -22.13 -3.33
CA ASP A 162 3.94 -23.24 -3.27
C ASP A 162 4.79 -23.15 -2.00
N PRO A 163 5.13 -24.29 -1.35
CA PRO A 163 6.03 -24.32 -0.20
C PRO A 163 7.46 -23.84 -0.57
N ASN A 164 7.83 -23.85 -1.84
CA ASN A 164 9.10 -23.34 -2.34
C ASN A 164 8.89 -22.27 -3.44
N PRO A 165 8.44 -21.06 -3.07
CA PRO A 165 8.08 -20.03 -4.03
C PRO A 165 9.28 -19.51 -4.84
N SER A 166 10.51 -19.65 -4.34
CA SER A 166 11.72 -19.22 -5.05
C SER A 166 12.00 -20.08 -6.29
N ASP A 167 11.94 -21.39 -6.17
CA ASP A 167 12.14 -22.31 -7.31
C ASP A 167 11.02 -22.14 -8.34
N LEU A 168 9.79 -21.92 -7.85
CA LEU A 168 8.66 -21.67 -8.72
C LEU A 168 8.81 -20.34 -9.48
N SER A 169 9.30 -19.31 -8.83
CA SER A 169 9.63 -18.01 -9.46
C SER A 169 10.65 -18.16 -10.58
N GLU A 170 11.70 -18.95 -10.37
CA GLU A 170 12.72 -19.21 -11.40
C GLU A 170 12.13 -19.96 -12.60
N GLN A 171 11.30 -20.96 -12.35
CA GLN A 171 10.59 -21.70 -13.43
C GLN A 171 9.66 -20.78 -14.22
N VAL A 172 8.93 -19.88 -13.55
CA VAL A 172 8.06 -18.89 -14.21
C VAL A 172 8.88 -17.94 -15.07
N ARG A 173 10.02 -17.45 -14.56
CA ARG A 173 10.90 -16.54 -15.31
C ARG A 173 11.46 -17.21 -16.56
N GLN A 174 11.96 -18.42 -16.45
CA GLN A 174 12.49 -19.16 -17.60
C GLN A 174 11.39 -19.41 -18.64
N THR A 175 10.20 -19.85 -18.21
CA THR A 175 9.05 -20.09 -19.10
C THR A 175 8.61 -18.81 -19.81
N ALA A 176 8.62 -17.68 -19.13
CA ALA A 176 8.27 -16.39 -19.71
C ALA A 176 9.34 -15.90 -20.71
N GLU A 177 10.64 -16.08 -20.41
CA GLU A 177 11.71 -15.76 -21.35
C GLU A 177 11.57 -16.53 -22.67
N ASP A 178 11.26 -17.82 -22.59
CA ASP A 178 11.03 -18.65 -23.77
C ASP A 178 9.80 -18.14 -24.56
N ALA A 179 8.74 -17.70 -23.87
CA ALA A 179 7.59 -17.09 -24.51
C ALA A 179 7.94 -15.78 -25.24
N PHE A 180 8.73 -14.92 -24.64
CA PHE A 180 9.16 -13.67 -25.27
C PHE A 180 9.99 -13.93 -26.54
N ARG A 181 10.94 -14.85 -26.47
CA ARG A 181 11.76 -15.22 -27.64
C ARG A 181 10.90 -15.78 -28.75
N GLU A 182 10.04 -16.73 -28.46
CA GLU A 182 9.14 -17.32 -29.46
C GLU A 182 8.22 -16.27 -30.10
N ALA A 183 7.64 -15.36 -29.30
CA ALA A 183 6.79 -14.31 -29.84
C ALA A 183 7.51 -13.42 -30.83
N LEU A 184 8.79 -13.07 -30.54
CA LEU A 184 9.62 -12.29 -31.45
C LEU A 184 10.02 -13.07 -32.70
N ASP A 185 10.50 -14.30 -32.54
CA ASP A 185 10.97 -15.14 -33.66
C ASP A 185 9.84 -15.46 -34.64
N SER A 186 8.64 -15.73 -34.14
CA SER A 186 7.45 -16.00 -34.97
C SER A 186 6.71 -14.75 -35.43
N ASN A 187 7.05 -13.57 -34.89
CA ASN A 187 6.28 -12.33 -35.02
C ASN A 187 4.78 -12.56 -34.74
N GLY A 188 4.49 -13.33 -33.69
CA GLY A 188 3.15 -13.79 -33.37
C GLY A 188 2.83 -13.89 -31.89
N LEU A 189 1.70 -14.54 -31.60
CA LEU A 189 1.30 -14.83 -30.23
C LEU A 189 2.07 -16.05 -29.71
N SER A 190 2.73 -15.92 -28.56
CA SER A 190 3.18 -17.05 -27.76
C SER A 190 2.30 -17.19 -26.52
N HIS A 191 2.00 -18.44 -26.17
CA HIS A 191 1.26 -18.80 -24.98
C HIS A 191 2.04 -19.85 -24.20
N ARG A 192 2.20 -19.63 -22.92
CA ARG A 192 2.83 -20.55 -21.97
C ARG A 192 1.96 -20.75 -20.75
N ASN A 193 1.94 -21.99 -20.29
CA ASN A 193 1.18 -22.37 -19.10
C ASN A 193 2.01 -23.30 -18.22
N ILE A 194 2.06 -22.98 -16.93
CA ILE A 194 2.48 -23.90 -15.86
C ILE A 194 1.20 -24.21 -15.08
N ARG A 195 0.75 -25.44 -15.13
CA ARG A 195 -0.56 -25.86 -14.62
C ARG A 195 -0.81 -25.38 -13.18
N GLY A 196 -1.83 -24.55 -13.02
CA GLY A 196 -2.27 -24.03 -11.73
C GLY A 196 -1.37 -22.94 -11.15
N VAL A 197 -0.32 -22.50 -11.88
CA VAL A 197 0.67 -21.53 -11.43
C VAL A 197 0.74 -20.31 -12.33
N PHE A 198 0.90 -20.52 -13.62
CA PHE A 198 1.21 -19.45 -14.56
C PHE A 198 0.51 -19.70 -15.89
N ASP A 199 -0.24 -18.70 -16.35
CA ASP A 199 -0.87 -18.66 -17.65
C ASP A 199 -0.52 -17.33 -18.31
N PHE A 200 0.29 -17.36 -19.37
CA PHE A 200 0.91 -16.17 -19.92
C PHE A 200 0.80 -16.11 -21.44
N TYR A 201 0.26 -15.00 -21.90
CA TYR A 201 0.12 -14.65 -23.31
C TYR A 201 1.00 -13.46 -23.63
N VAL A 202 1.78 -13.53 -24.69
CA VAL A 202 2.67 -12.44 -25.11
C VAL A 202 2.78 -12.39 -26.64
N ALA A 203 2.84 -11.15 -27.17
CA ALA A 203 3.05 -10.88 -28.59
C ALA A 203 3.96 -9.66 -28.75
N PRO A 204 4.61 -9.45 -29.91
CA PRO A 204 5.28 -8.18 -30.21
C PRO A 204 4.33 -7.00 -30.03
N HIS A 205 4.84 -5.83 -29.66
CA HIS A 205 4.01 -4.67 -29.34
C HIS A 205 3.08 -4.27 -30.50
N GLU A 206 3.56 -4.39 -31.73
CA GLU A 206 2.78 -4.09 -32.95
C GLU A 206 1.66 -5.13 -33.19
N ARG A 207 1.70 -6.25 -32.51
CA ARG A 207 0.73 -7.34 -32.59
C ARG A 207 0.01 -7.57 -31.26
N ALA A 208 -0.11 -6.52 -30.41
CA ALA A 208 -0.80 -6.58 -29.13
C ALA A 208 -2.27 -7.02 -29.24
N ASP A 209 -2.87 -6.86 -30.42
CA ASP A 209 -4.22 -7.34 -30.76
C ASP A 209 -4.37 -8.87 -30.68
N LEU A 210 -3.28 -9.62 -30.83
CA LEU A 210 -3.28 -11.08 -30.72
C LEU A 210 -3.43 -11.57 -29.26
N VAL A 211 -3.03 -10.75 -28.29
CA VAL A 211 -3.24 -11.11 -26.87
C VAL A 211 -4.73 -11.09 -26.55
N PRO A 212 -5.29 -12.15 -25.94
CA PRO A 212 -6.70 -12.21 -25.56
C PRO A 212 -7.12 -10.97 -24.76
N GLU A 213 -8.28 -10.38 -25.09
CA GLU A 213 -8.74 -9.09 -24.53
C GLU A 213 -8.70 -9.06 -23.01
N LYS A 214 -9.14 -10.14 -22.35
CA LYS A 214 -9.13 -10.29 -20.90
C LYS A 214 -7.73 -10.20 -20.28
N TRP A 215 -6.67 -10.43 -21.06
CA TRP A 215 -5.28 -10.44 -20.59
C TRP A 215 -4.45 -9.26 -21.12
N ARG A 216 -5.03 -8.37 -21.92
CA ARG A 216 -4.30 -7.24 -22.51
C ARG A 216 -3.82 -6.26 -21.43
N GLY A 217 -2.53 -6.33 -21.10
CA GLY A 217 -1.92 -5.49 -20.07
C GLY A 217 -2.39 -5.79 -18.64
N HIS A 218 -3.00 -6.94 -18.43
CA HIS A 218 -3.49 -7.36 -17.13
C HIS A 218 -2.80 -8.63 -16.67
N PHE A 219 -2.27 -8.59 -15.45
CA PHE A 219 -1.89 -9.78 -14.71
C PHE A 219 -2.84 -9.94 -13.54
N GLN A 220 -3.49 -11.10 -13.48
CA GLN A 220 -4.23 -11.49 -12.31
C GLN A 220 -3.29 -12.24 -11.37
N VAL A 221 -3.05 -11.64 -10.23
CA VAL A 221 -2.33 -12.27 -9.13
C VAL A 221 -3.37 -12.71 -8.11
N SER A 222 -3.38 -13.97 -7.74
CA SER A 222 -4.27 -14.42 -6.67
C SER A 222 -3.50 -15.28 -5.70
N SER A 223 -3.38 -14.78 -4.48
CA SER A 223 -2.98 -15.60 -3.35
C SER A 223 -4.13 -16.54 -2.98
N ARG A 224 -3.89 -17.84 -2.98
CA ARG A 224 -4.83 -18.79 -2.40
C ARG A 224 -4.76 -18.69 -0.89
N THR A 225 -5.92 -18.56 -0.29
CA THR A 225 -6.26 -18.70 1.13
C THR A 225 -5.12 -18.38 2.08
N PRO A 226 -4.92 -17.10 2.41
CA PRO A 226 -4.13 -16.76 3.58
C PRO A 226 -4.80 -17.38 4.82
N LEU A 227 -4.03 -17.58 5.88
CA LEU A 227 -4.61 -17.64 7.23
C LEU A 227 -5.73 -16.62 7.31
N PRO A 228 -6.91 -16.95 7.90
CA PRO A 228 -8.00 -16.01 7.99
C PRO A 228 -7.44 -14.66 8.41
N VAL A 229 -7.70 -13.64 7.62
CA VAL A 229 -7.16 -12.27 7.86
C VAL A 229 -7.43 -11.85 9.29
N LYS A 230 -8.55 -12.29 9.84
CA LYS A 230 -8.92 -12.18 11.24
C LYS A 230 -7.85 -12.67 12.19
N ASP A 231 -7.32 -13.89 11.97
CA ASP A 231 -6.30 -14.48 12.85
C ASP A 231 -4.97 -13.74 12.73
N LYS A 232 -4.62 -13.30 11.53
CA LYS A 232 -3.44 -12.45 11.32
C LYS A 232 -3.59 -11.12 12.07
N LEU A 233 -4.75 -10.47 11.96
CA LEU A 233 -5.04 -9.21 12.64
C LEU A 233 -5.02 -9.40 14.16
N ALA A 234 -5.70 -10.42 14.68
CA ALA A 234 -5.72 -10.73 16.11
C ALA A 234 -4.30 -10.96 16.68
N ARG A 235 -3.45 -11.72 15.98
CA ARG A 235 -2.05 -11.94 16.36
C ARG A 235 -1.22 -10.64 16.31
N LYS A 236 -1.48 -9.77 15.35
CA LYS A 236 -0.81 -8.45 15.27
C LYS A 236 -1.18 -7.59 16.46
N ILE A 237 -2.46 -7.54 16.83
CA ILE A 237 -2.93 -6.83 18.01
C ILE A 237 -2.17 -7.32 19.25
N ASP A 238 -2.16 -8.62 19.52
CA ASP A 238 -1.44 -9.18 20.68
C ASP A 238 0.04 -8.82 20.68
N CYS A 239 0.71 -9.08 19.58
CA CYS A 239 2.16 -8.86 19.46
C CYS A 239 2.56 -7.38 19.67
N LYS A 240 1.75 -6.45 19.15
CA LYS A 240 2.08 -5.02 19.20
C LYS A 240 1.69 -4.37 20.53
N THR A 241 0.56 -4.76 21.10
CA THR A 241 0.15 -4.28 22.42
C THR A 241 1.08 -4.73 23.52
N ASP A 242 1.53 -6.00 23.49
CA ASP A 242 2.45 -6.52 24.50
C ASP A 242 3.84 -5.89 24.44
N ARG A 243 4.31 -5.48 23.27
CA ARG A 243 5.71 -5.08 23.07
C ARG A 243 5.92 -3.58 22.92
N GLN A 244 5.03 -2.87 22.23
CA GLN A 244 5.26 -1.48 21.80
C GLN A 244 4.25 -0.50 22.37
N LEU A 245 3.06 -0.95 22.73
CA LEU A 245 1.98 -0.13 23.26
C LEU A 245 1.69 -0.41 24.75
N ASN A 246 2.61 -1.09 25.42
CA ASN A 246 2.51 -1.39 26.86
C ASN A 246 2.98 -0.19 27.68
N SER A 247 2.17 0.88 27.69
CA SER A 247 2.39 2.09 28.49
C SER A 247 1.05 2.54 29.09
N ASP A 248 1.10 3.44 30.06
CA ASP A 248 -0.09 4.08 30.65
C ASP A 248 -0.72 5.14 29.70
N GLU A 249 -0.08 5.41 28.57
CA GLU A 249 -0.55 6.37 27.57
C GLU A 249 -1.60 5.72 26.65
N SER A 250 -2.55 6.54 26.19
CA SER A 250 -3.51 6.11 25.17
C SER A 250 -2.79 5.72 23.90
N SER A 251 -3.19 4.63 23.26
CA SER A 251 -2.51 4.13 22.06
C SER A 251 -3.47 3.78 20.93
N ILE A 252 -2.96 3.80 19.70
CA ILE A 252 -3.67 3.40 18.47
C ILE A 252 -2.77 2.40 17.76
N LEU A 253 -3.34 1.29 17.33
CA LEU A 253 -2.70 0.37 16.39
C LEU A 253 -3.27 0.57 14.99
N VAL A 254 -2.41 0.92 14.05
CA VAL A 254 -2.77 1.08 12.64
C VAL A 254 -2.21 -0.09 11.83
N VAL A 255 -3.08 -0.72 11.08
CA VAL A 255 -2.73 -1.87 10.26
C VAL A 255 -3.06 -1.54 8.80
N TYR A 256 -2.04 -1.47 7.96
CA TYR A 256 -2.21 -1.33 6.52
C TYR A 256 -2.34 -2.69 5.86
N ASP A 257 -3.27 -2.77 4.94
CA ASP A 257 -3.44 -3.95 4.10
C ASP A 257 -3.62 -3.57 2.62
N ARG A 258 -2.94 -4.29 1.76
CA ARG A 258 -2.99 -4.11 0.30
C ARG A 258 -3.43 -5.37 -0.45
N ILE A 259 -3.74 -6.44 0.27
CA ILE A 259 -3.96 -7.78 -0.30
C ILE A 259 -5.37 -8.29 -0.03
N ILE A 260 -6.05 -7.78 1.00
CA ILE A 260 -7.41 -8.20 1.34
C ILE A 260 -8.34 -7.83 0.18
N SER A 261 -9.21 -8.76 -0.23
CA SER A 261 -10.30 -8.40 -1.12
C SER A 261 -11.35 -7.58 -0.37
N SER A 262 -12.09 -6.72 -1.08
CA SER A 262 -13.20 -5.96 -0.50
C SER A 262 -14.28 -6.86 0.13
N GLU A 263 -14.37 -8.13 -0.27
CA GLU A 263 -15.27 -9.12 0.33
C GLU A 263 -14.81 -9.51 1.73
N VAL A 264 -13.52 -9.83 1.88
CA VAL A 264 -12.92 -10.15 3.20
C VAL A 264 -12.98 -8.93 4.12
N PHE A 265 -12.77 -7.74 3.60
CA PHE A 265 -12.92 -6.51 4.37
C PHE A 265 -14.36 -6.34 4.91
N LYS A 266 -15.37 -6.61 4.08
CA LYS A 266 -16.78 -6.61 4.50
C LYS A 266 -17.12 -7.71 5.52
N GLU A 267 -16.44 -8.85 5.46
CA GLU A 267 -16.59 -9.89 6.49
C GLU A 267 -16.01 -9.44 7.81
N LEU A 268 -14.81 -8.85 7.79
CA LEU A 268 -14.17 -8.29 8.98
C LEU A 268 -15.02 -7.20 9.63
N SER A 269 -15.72 -6.38 8.85
CA SER A 269 -16.62 -5.35 9.38
C SER A 269 -17.82 -5.89 10.18
N LYS A 270 -18.11 -7.18 10.04
CA LYS A 270 -19.16 -7.87 10.77
C LYS A 270 -18.64 -8.71 11.94
N ASP A 271 -17.33 -8.77 12.11
CA ASP A 271 -16.68 -9.62 13.10
C ASP A 271 -16.58 -8.92 14.45
N HIS A 272 -17.31 -9.40 15.42
CA HIS A 272 -17.33 -8.87 16.77
C HIS A 272 -16.12 -9.28 17.64
N ASP A 273 -15.39 -10.33 17.28
CA ASP A 273 -14.30 -10.84 18.13
C ASP A 273 -13.13 -9.83 18.18
N ILE A 274 -12.88 -9.10 17.10
CA ILE A 274 -11.87 -8.03 17.10
C ILE A 274 -12.31 -6.87 18.00
N ALA A 275 -13.57 -6.46 17.93
CA ALA A 275 -14.12 -5.41 18.80
C ALA A 275 -14.02 -5.79 20.28
N VAL A 276 -14.44 -7.01 20.64
CA VAL A 276 -14.31 -7.55 22.00
C VAL A 276 -12.86 -7.55 22.45
N LYS A 277 -11.94 -7.98 21.58
CA LYS A 277 -10.52 -7.98 21.89
C LYS A 277 -9.97 -6.58 22.16
N VAL A 278 -10.32 -5.59 21.34
CA VAL A 278 -9.91 -4.18 21.53
C VAL A 278 -10.45 -3.64 22.86
N ALA A 279 -11.70 -3.90 23.18
CA ALA A 279 -12.32 -3.47 24.44
C ALA A 279 -11.65 -4.07 25.69
N THR A 280 -10.98 -5.23 25.58
CA THR A 280 -10.24 -5.82 26.71
C THR A 280 -8.86 -5.23 26.97
N LEU A 281 -8.38 -4.34 26.09
CA LEU A 281 -7.03 -3.76 26.18
C LEU A 281 -7.12 -2.28 26.65
N PRO A 282 -6.91 -2.00 27.96
CA PRO A 282 -7.27 -0.72 28.56
C PRO A 282 -6.52 0.49 27.98
N ASN A 283 -5.29 0.30 27.49
CA ASN A 283 -4.49 1.40 26.92
C ASN A 283 -4.66 1.55 25.40
N LEU A 284 -5.39 0.63 24.76
CA LEU A 284 -5.63 0.66 23.32
C LEU A 284 -6.95 1.38 23.03
N ALA A 285 -6.87 2.61 22.54
CA ALA A 285 -8.03 3.41 22.18
C ALA A 285 -8.73 2.91 20.91
N ALA A 286 -7.95 2.47 19.93
CA ALA A 286 -8.48 1.96 18.67
C ALA A 286 -7.52 1.06 17.93
N VAL A 287 -8.09 0.16 17.11
CA VAL A 287 -7.39 -0.52 16.02
C VAL A 287 -7.97 -0.02 14.70
N VAL A 288 -7.11 0.43 13.81
CA VAL A 288 -7.48 0.94 12.48
C VAL A 288 -6.94 -0.01 11.43
N LEU A 289 -7.79 -0.54 10.58
CA LEU A 289 -7.40 -1.28 9.39
C LEU A 289 -7.66 -0.41 8.17
N ILE A 290 -6.60 -0.11 7.41
CA ILE A 290 -6.65 0.67 6.18
C ILE A 290 -6.41 -0.27 5.01
N HIS A 291 -7.41 -0.42 4.16
CA HIS A 291 -7.35 -1.19 2.94
C HIS A 291 -7.33 -0.25 1.73
N THR A 292 -6.26 -0.29 0.95
CA THR A 292 -6.12 0.54 -0.25
C THR A 292 -6.36 -0.31 -1.49
N ILE A 293 -7.35 0.09 -2.29
CA ILE A 293 -7.71 -0.60 -3.53
C ILE A 293 -7.06 0.13 -4.70
N THR A 294 -6.01 -0.45 -5.25
CA THR A 294 -5.36 0.05 -6.46
C THR A 294 -6.02 -0.51 -7.73
N HIS A 295 -7.24 -0.07 -8.05
CA HIS A 295 -7.83 -0.37 -9.35
C HIS A 295 -8.24 0.92 -10.08
N PRO A 296 -7.54 1.29 -11.17
CA PRO A 296 -7.82 2.54 -11.88
C PRO A 296 -9.17 2.56 -12.63
N PHE A 297 -9.91 1.45 -12.67
CA PHE A 297 -11.06 1.31 -13.58
C PHE A 297 -12.42 1.12 -12.92
N ALA A 298 -12.54 1.01 -11.60
CA ALA A 298 -13.79 0.55 -10.98
C ALA A 298 -14.42 1.52 -9.98
N VAL A 299 -13.92 2.73 -9.81
CA VAL A 299 -14.48 3.61 -8.76
C VAL A 299 -15.28 4.75 -9.37
N ASN A 300 -16.55 4.49 -9.62
CA ASN A 300 -17.56 5.54 -9.76
C ASN A 300 -17.75 6.21 -8.40
N ASN A 301 -17.53 7.53 -8.34
CA ASN A 301 -17.85 8.45 -7.24
C ASN A 301 -18.35 7.77 -5.94
N ILE A 302 -17.41 7.25 -5.16
CA ILE A 302 -17.74 6.75 -3.82
C ILE A 302 -17.83 8.01 -2.94
N GLU A 303 -19.06 8.37 -2.55
CA GLU A 303 -19.25 9.34 -1.48
C GLU A 303 -18.73 8.71 -0.18
N PRO A 304 -18.04 9.49 0.67
CA PRO A 304 -17.60 8.98 1.96
C PRO A 304 -18.83 8.54 2.76
N LYS A 305 -18.91 7.26 3.07
CA LYS A 305 -19.90 6.71 4.00
C LYS A 305 -19.22 6.42 5.32
N THR A 306 -19.78 6.96 6.37
CA THR A 306 -19.39 6.60 7.74
C THR A 306 -20.56 5.84 8.36
N GLU A 307 -20.35 4.56 8.62
CA GLU A 307 -21.32 3.72 9.31
C GLU A 307 -20.80 3.43 10.72
N THR A 308 -21.59 3.76 11.73
CA THR A 308 -21.24 3.48 13.13
C THR A 308 -22.17 2.41 13.68
N GLY A 309 -21.58 1.41 14.30
CA GLY A 309 -22.32 0.38 15.02
C GLY A 309 -21.36 -0.39 15.92
N TRP A 310 -21.77 -0.63 17.17
CA TRP A 310 -21.03 -1.48 18.12
C TRP A 310 -19.51 -1.22 18.16
N ASP A 311 -19.09 0.00 18.47
CA ASP A 311 -17.68 0.36 18.55
C ASP A 311 -16.88 0.18 17.25
N LEU A 312 -17.56 0.10 16.13
CA LEU A 312 -16.99 0.01 14.81
C LEU A 312 -17.38 1.21 13.95
N THR A 313 -16.39 1.87 13.35
CA THR A 313 -16.59 2.89 12.32
C THR A 313 -16.07 2.36 10.99
N VAL A 314 -16.86 2.49 9.93
CA VAL A 314 -16.47 2.15 8.56
C VAL A 314 -16.43 3.43 7.73
N ILE A 315 -15.30 3.68 7.07
CA ILE A 315 -15.12 4.82 6.18
C ILE A 315 -14.72 4.28 4.81
N SER A 316 -15.39 4.71 3.76
CA SER A 316 -15.00 4.40 2.38
C SER A 316 -14.93 5.69 1.59
N HIS A 317 -13.81 5.94 0.92
CA HIS A 317 -13.63 7.14 0.14
C HIS A 317 -12.64 6.95 -1.04
N LYS A 318 -12.72 7.86 -2.00
CA LYS A 318 -11.79 7.94 -3.12
C LYS A 318 -10.77 9.04 -2.85
N LEU A 319 -9.49 8.70 -3.02
CA LEU A 319 -8.39 9.66 -2.92
C LEU A 319 -8.22 10.44 -4.23
N PRO A 320 -7.67 11.66 -4.18
CA PRO A 320 -7.42 12.49 -5.35
C PRO A 320 -6.47 11.88 -6.38
N ASN A 321 -5.59 10.96 -5.95
CA ASN A 321 -4.68 10.20 -6.81
C ASN A 321 -5.37 9.04 -7.56
N GLY A 322 -6.68 8.85 -7.36
CA GLY A 322 -7.49 7.82 -8.01
C GLY A 322 -7.57 6.49 -7.24
N GLU A 323 -6.85 6.34 -6.14
CA GLU A 323 -6.98 5.19 -5.24
C GLU A 323 -8.30 5.26 -4.47
N ALA A 324 -8.84 4.10 -4.11
CA ALA A 324 -9.95 4.00 -3.18
C ALA A 324 -9.45 3.43 -1.86
N GLU A 325 -9.99 3.92 -0.77
CA GLU A 325 -9.68 3.39 0.56
C GLU A 325 -10.96 2.93 1.25
N GLU A 326 -10.84 1.81 1.95
CA GLU A 326 -11.80 1.33 2.92
C GLU A 326 -11.11 1.24 4.28
N ILE A 327 -11.69 1.86 5.31
CA ILE A 327 -11.10 1.95 6.64
C ILE A 327 -12.08 1.38 7.65
N LEU A 328 -11.62 0.41 8.45
CA LEU A 328 -12.33 -0.08 9.62
C LEU A 328 -11.64 0.43 10.88
N THR A 329 -12.41 0.94 11.82
CA THR A 329 -11.90 1.38 13.12
C THR A 329 -12.70 0.70 14.21
N TRP A 330 -12.06 -0.19 14.98
CA TRP A 330 -12.60 -0.77 16.21
C TRP A 330 -12.17 0.09 17.38
N GLU A 331 -13.11 0.57 18.16
CA GLU A 331 -12.92 1.58 19.18
C GLU A 331 -13.14 0.99 20.58
N ASN A 332 -12.31 1.38 21.52
CA ASN A 332 -12.50 1.09 22.94
C ASN A 332 -13.31 2.21 23.58
N SER A 333 -14.63 2.16 23.43
CA SER A 333 -15.56 3.17 23.97
C SER A 333 -15.83 3.02 25.46
N GLU A 334 -15.48 1.89 26.07
CA GLU A 334 -15.70 1.66 27.51
C GLU A 334 -14.76 2.49 28.36
N GLU A 335 -13.57 2.82 27.85
CA GLU A 335 -12.57 3.64 28.54
C GLU A 335 -12.78 5.12 28.31
N LYS A 336 -13.30 5.83 29.33
CA LYS A 336 -13.59 7.28 29.25
C LYS A 336 -12.38 8.17 28.89
N GLY A 337 -11.16 7.65 29.01
CA GLY A 337 -9.93 8.35 28.67
C GLY A 337 -9.68 8.49 27.18
N HIS A 338 -10.31 7.67 26.33
CA HIS A 338 -10.02 7.56 24.89
C HIS A 338 -10.89 8.44 23.99
N SER A 339 -11.97 9.04 24.49
CA SER A 339 -12.94 9.78 23.68
C SER A 339 -12.33 10.88 22.81
N ASP A 340 -11.38 11.65 23.37
CA ASP A 340 -10.69 12.72 22.60
C ASP A 340 -9.80 12.12 21.51
N THR A 341 -9.06 11.07 21.82
CA THR A 341 -8.20 10.35 20.87
C THR A 341 -9.00 9.77 19.71
N ILE A 342 -10.14 9.12 19.99
CA ILE A 342 -11.04 8.55 18.99
C ILE A 342 -11.64 9.67 18.13
N ARG A 343 -12.07 10.77 18.73
CA ARG A 343 -12.60 11.92 17.97
C ARG A 343 -11.56 12.50 17.01
N LEU A 344 -10.34 12.75 17.47
CA LEU A 344 -9.25 13.25 16.62
C LEU A 344 -8.91 12.27 15.48
N LEU A 345 -8.89 10.98 15.79
CA LEU A 345 -8.67 9.94 14.78
C LEU A 345 -9.74 9.99 13.69
N LYS A 346 -11.02 10.07 14.06
CA LYS A 346 -12.13 10.16 13.10
C LYS A 346 -12.03 11.42 12.24
N GLU A 347 -11.76 12.58 12.84
CA GLU A 347 -11.56 13.83 12.11
C GLU A 347 -10.42 13.72 11.08
N CYS A 348 -9.30 13.11 11.49
CA CYS A 348 -8.16 12.87 10.63
C CYS A 348 -8.50 11.95 9.46
N LEU A 349 -9.12 10.79 9.72
CA LEU A 349 -9.43 9.81 8.69
C LEU A 349 -10.48 10.33 7.69
N THR A 350 -11.55 10.97 8.16
CA THR A 350 -12.61 11.49 7.30
C THR A 350 -12.19 12.72 6.51
N GLY A 351 -11.34 13.57 7.08
CA GLY A 351 -10.86 14.80 6.43
C GLY A 351 -9.76 14.60 5.40
N PHE A 352 -9.08 13.46 5.44
CA PHE A 352 -7.88 13.22 4.65
C PHE A 352 -8.04 13.40 3.13
N PRO A 353 -9.07 12.89 2.45
CA PRO A 353 -9.21 13.06 1.00
C PRO A 353 -9.28 14.53 0.58
N LEU A 354 -10.02 15.34 1.33
CA LEU A 354 -10.14 16.78 1.05
C LEU A 354 -8.82 17.52 1.32
N ASN A 355 -8.13 17.17 2.41
CA ASN A 355 -6.87 17.77 2.78
C ASN A 355 -5.76 17.41 1.77
N LEU A 356 -5.74 16.15 1.31
CA LEU A 356 -4.82 15.70 0.26
C LEU A 356 -5.11 16.39 -1.08
N ALA A 357 -6.38 16.58 -1.45
CA ALA A 357 -6.75 17.34 -2.65
C ALA A 357 -6.19 18.77 -2.59
N ARG A 358 -6.38 19.46 -1.47
CA ARG A 358 -5.81 20.81 -1.25
C ARG A 358 -4.28 20.86 -1.31
N LEU A 359 -3.60 19.79 -0.87
CA LEU A 359 -2.15 19.69 -1.00
C LEU A 359 -1.73 19.66 -2.47
N PHE A 360 -2.46 18.96 -3.33
CA PHE A 360 -2.14 18.86 -4.76
C PHE A 360 -2.50 20.12 -5.56
N GLU A 361 -3.38 20.96 -5.04
CA GLU A 361 -3.73 22.27 -5.64
C GLU A 361 -2.68 23.37 -5.35
N ARG A 362 -1.86 23.21 -4.33
CA ARG A 362 -0.76 24.11 -3.96
C ARG A 362 0.49 23.87 -4.81
#